data_c84b166d6a79ddc7e2777f236744bb08
#
_entry.id   c84b166d6a79ddc7e2777f236744bb08
#
_cell.length_a   1.000
_cell.length_b   1.000
_cell.length_c   1.000
_cell.angle_alpha   90.00
_cell.angle_beta   90.00
_cell.angle_gamma   90.00
#
_symmetry.space_group_name_H-M   'P 1'
#
loop_
_entity.id
_entity.type
_entity.pdbx_description
1 polymer ?
#
loop_
_entity_poly.entity_id
_entity_poly.type
_entity_poly.pdbx_seq_one_letter_code
_entity_poly.pdbx_strand_id
1 'polypeptide(L)'
;MPRDKSLSHIRVNKAIMEEFLEKGYEAASIRSIGARAGMTSAGLYRHYADKEAMFEGMVSPLVDEMKSWLKNHTSKKYDLVDSNPTGEQLFGESFIDLIRNVILPRRQEFILLMTCSAGTKYENFIHDLTNENQKEFLDALKFLKKKGYKVKTVSEEELHFLLSAYLTACFEPIIHDYNEKQIDKYLNLIQEFFMPGWLRIMGIE
;
A
#
# COMPACT_ATOMS: atom_id res chain seq x y z
N MET A 1 17.89 7.59 37.49
CA MET A 1 17.04 6.58 36.89
C MET A 1 17.36 6.48 35.42
N PRO A 2 17.61 5.28 34.86
CA PRO A 2 17.79 5.14 33.41
C PRO A 2 16.52 5.59 32.72
N ARG A 3 16.60 6.56 31.79
CA ARG A 3 15.47 6.96 30.96
C ARG A 3 15.05 5.73 30.14
N ASP A 4 13.79 5.33 30.27
CA ASP A 4 13.22 4.23 29.50
C ASP A 4 13.34 4.55 28.00
N LYS A 5 14.23 3.85 27.29
CA LYS A 5 14.51 4.07 25.88
C LYS A 5 13.27 3.82 25.02
N SER A 6 12.36 2.93 25.45
CA SER A 6 11.15 2.59 24.72
C SER A 6 10.15 3.75 24.72
N LEU A 7 9.90 4.37 25.88
CA LEU A 7 9.01 5.54 26.00
C LEU A 7 9.54 6.76 25.24
N SER A 8 10.89 6.92 25.20
CA SER A 8 11.52 7.99 24.42
C SER A 8 11.29 7.78 22.92
N HIS A 9 11.41 6.55 22.43
CA HIS A 9 11.25 6.22 21.01
C HIS A 9 9.79 6.41 20.56
N ILE A 10 8.81 5.94 21.34
CA ILE A 10 7.37 6.14 21.06
C ILE A 10 7.05 7.64 20.92
N ARG A 11 7.55 8.47 21.83
CA ARG A 11 7.33 9.91 21.80
C ARG A 11 7.98 10.58 20.59
N VAL A 12 9.17 10.14 20.20
CA VAL A 12 9.87 10.61 18.99
C VAL A 12 9.07 10.24 17.75
N ASN A 13 8.64 8.99 17.60
CA ASN A 13 7.87 8.52 16.44
C ASN A 13 6.55 9.28 16.31
N LYS A 14 5.86 9.53 17.43
CA LYS A 14 4.64 10.34 17.43
C LYS A 14 4.90 11.75 16.91
N ALA A 15 5.95 12.42 17.40
CA ALA A 15 6.32 13.77 16.95
C ALA A 15 6.72 13.82 15.48
N ILE A 16 7.40 12.80 14.97
CA ILE A 16 7.77 12.64 13.56
C ILE A 16 6.51 12.51 12.71
N MET A 17 5.60 11.59 13.09
CA MET A 17 4.34 11.35 12.39
C MET A 17 3.50 12.63 12.29
N GLU A 18 3.30 13.33 13.42
CA GLU A 18 2.53 14.57 13.48
C GLU A 18 3.13 15.68 12.59
N GLU A 19 4.46 15.87 12.61
CA GLU A 19 5.11 16.90 11.80
C GLU A 19 5.01 16.60 10.31
N PHE A 20 5.24 15.34 9.90
CA PHE A 20 5.17 14.97 8.49
C PHE A 20 3.73 14.98 7.95
N LEU A 21 2.74 14.53 8.72
CA LEU A 21 1.33 14.59 8.32
C LEU A 21 0.83 16.04 8.18
N GLU A 22 1.33 16.97 9.04
CA GLU A 22 0.91 18.37 9.00
C GLU A 22 1.55 19.14 7.85
N LYS A 23 2.84 18.89 7.54
CA LYS A 23 3.62 19.73 6.64
C LYS A 23 4.12 19.05 5.37
N GLY A 24 4.01 17.73 5.28
CA GLY A 24 4.70 16.94 4.28
C GLY A 24 6.19 16.79 4.57
N TYR A 25 6.85 15.88 3.87
CA TYR A 25 8.28 15.64 4.08
C TYR A 25 9.13 16.88 3.78
N GLU A 26 8.92 17.55 2.64
CA GLU A 26 9.79 18.65 2.23
C GLU A 26 9.80 19.82 3.23
N ALA A 27 8.62 20.26 3.69
CA ALA A 27 8.48 21.41 4.59
C ALA A 27 8.68 21.09 6.07
N ALA A 28 8.72 19.82 6.46
CA ALA A 28 8.96 19.38 7.82
C ALA A 28 10.39 19.71 8.29
N SER A 29 10.55 20.09 9.55
CA SER A 29 11.85 20.45 10.12
C SER A 29 12.23 19.62 11.34
N ILE A 30 13.50 19.21 11.40
CA ILE A 30 14.10 18.50 12.55
C ILE A 30 13.93 19.29 13.86
N ARG A 31 14.01 20.62 13.78
CA ARG A 31 13.83 21.48 14.95
C ARG A 31 12.40 21.42 15.49
N SER A 32 11.41 21.44 14.60
CA SER A 32 10.00 21.31 14.97
C SER A 32 9.70 19.93 15.57
N ILE A 33 10.19 18.85 14.95
CA ILE A 33 10.08 17.49 15.48
C ILE A 33 10.69 17.41 16.89
N GLY A 34 11.88 17.99 17.09
CA GLY A 34 12.54 18.05 18.40
C GLY A 34 11.69 18.76 19.44
N ALA A 35 11.13 19.92 19.10
CA ALA A 35 10.25 20.67 19.98
C ALA A 35 9.00 19.86 20.38
N ARG A 36 8.33 19.20 19.42
CA ARG A 36 7.18 18.31 19.67
C ARG A 36 7.56 17.11 20.57
N ALA A 37 8.73 16.50 20.35
CA ALA A 37 9.23 15.39 21.14
C ALA A 37 9.77 15.80 22.52
N GLY A 38 9.86 17.11 22.84
CA GLY A 38 10.44 17.61 24.06
C GLY A 38 11.96 17.32 24.17
N MET A 39 12.69 17.42 23.03
CA MET A 39 14.13 17.19 22.98
C MET A 39 14.83 18.09 21.97
N THR A 40 16.16 18.14 22.01
CA THR A 40 16.97 18.89 21.03
C THR A 40 17.09 18.10 19.74
N SER A 41 17.43 18.76 18.62
CA SER A 41 17.79 18.12 17.36
C SER A 41 18.90 17.09 17.51
N ALA A 42 19.92 17.37 18.32
CA ALA A 42 20.98 16.41 18.66
C ALA A 42 20.44 15.16 19.41
N GLY A 43 19.37 15.33 20.18
CA GLY A 43 18.66 14.23 20.82
C GLY A 43 17.96 13.32 19.81
N LEU A 44 17.35 13.89 18.77
CA LEU A 44 16.69 13.14 17.68
C LEU A 44 17.70 12.32 16.87
N TYR A 45 18.85 12.88 16.55
CA TYR A 45 19.91 12.18 15.80
C TYR A 45 20.50 10.94 16.50
N ARG A 46 20.16 10.69 17.75
CA ARG A 46 20.46 9.41 18.45
C ARG A 46 19.45 8.32 18.10
N HIS A 47 18.28 8.67 17.58
CA HIS A 47 17.22 7.75 17.17
C HIS A 47 17.24 7.51 15.66
N TYR A 48 17.52 8.56 14.87
CA TYR A 48 17.50 8.52 13.42
C TYR A 48 18.70 9.30 12.86
N ALA A 49 19.32 8.80 11.82
CA ALA A 49 20.52 9.40 11.24
C ALA A 49 20.24 10.80 10.62
N ASP A 50 19.09 10.93 9.96
CA ASP A 50 18.66 12.15 9.25
C ASP A 50 17.14 12.20 9.10
N LYS A 51 16.63 13.20 8.37
CA LYS A 51 15.19 13.38 8.10
C LYS A 51 14.63 12.26 7.23
N GLU A 52 15.42 11.76 6.28
CA GLU A 52 15.01 10.66 5.40
C GLU A 52 14.85 9.37 6.21
N ALA A 53 15.80 9.04 7.08
CA ALA A 53 15.70 7.89 7.99
C ALA A 53 14.50 8.00 8.94
N MET A 54 14.10 9.21 9.35
CA MET A 54 12.88 9.42 10.13
C MET A 54 11.63 9.07 9.33
N PHE A 55 11.53 9.56 8.09
CA PHE A 55 10.39 9.27 7.22
C PHE A 55 10.33 7.77 6.88
N GLU A 56 11.44 7.21 6.46
CA GLU A 56 11.56 5.78 6.15
C GLU A 56 11.15 4.91 7.34
N GLY A 57 11.61 5.26 8.56
CA GLY A 57 11.23 4.54 9.78
C GLY A 57 9.72 4.53 10.07
N MET A 58 8.96 5.53 9.55
CA MET A 58 7.50 5.56 9.68
C MET A 58 6.80 4.71 8.63
N VAL A 59 7.28 4.69 7.37
CA VAL A 59 6.54 4.08 6.25
C VAL A 59 7.05 2.70 5.84
N SER A 60 8.35 2.40 6.01
CA SER A 60 8.93 1.14 5.54
C SER A 60 8.30 -0.10 6.16
N PRO A 61 7.93 -0.15 7.47
CA PRO A 61 7.29 -1.34 8.02
C PRO A 61 5.96 -1.68 7.33
N LEU A 62 5.17 -0.66 6.94
CA LEU A 62 3.94 -0.86 6.18
C LEU A 62 4.25 -1.35 4.76
N VAL A 63 5.19 -0.70 4.07
CA VAL A 63 5.58 -1.08 2.69
C VAL A 63 6.09 -2.50 2.63
N ASP A 64 6.93 -2.92 3.59
CA ASP A 64 7.47 -4.28 3.67
C ASP A 64 6.37 -5.32 3.93
N GLU A 65 5.41 -4.98 4.79
CA GLU A 65 4.27 -5.86 5.06
C GLU A 65 3.35 -5.98 3.84
N MET A 66 3.07 -4.88 3.13
CA MET A 66 2.32 -4.89 1.88
C MET A 66 3.00 -5.77 0.82
N LYS A 67 4.31 -5.62 0.62
CA LYS A 67 5.09 -6.43 -0.32
C LYS A 67 5.08 -7.92 0.07
N SER A 68 5.24 -8.22 1.34
CA SER A 68 5.20 -9.60 1.85
C SER A 68 3.82 -10.23 1.63
N TRP A 69 2.76 -9.48 1.89
CA TRP A 69 1.39 -9.93 1.66
C TRP A 69 1.14 -10.21 0.18
N LEU A 70 1.48 -9.28 -0.72
CA LEU A 70 1.31 -9.45 -2.17
C LEU A 70 2.05 -10.69 -2.67
N LYS A 71 3.31 -10.86 -2.30
CA LYS A 71 4.12 -12.03 -2.69
C LYS A 71 3.50 -13.36 -2.24
N ASN A 72 3.04 -13.44 -1.00
CA ASN A 72 2.42 -14.66 -0.46
C ASN A 72 1.09 -14.95 -1.14
N HIS A 73 0.35 -13.90 -1.49
CA HIS A 73 -0.95 -14.02 -2.15
C HIS A 73 -0.82 -14.51 -3.60
N THR A 74 0.12 -13.96 -4.35
CA THR A 74 0.41 -14.36 -5.73
C THR A 74 0.82 -15.84 -5.80
N SER A 75 1.66 -16.32 -4.89
CA SER A 75 2.07 -17.72 -4.84
C SER A 75 0.87 -18.69 -4.69
N LYS A 76 -0.02 -18.40 -3.74
CA LYS A 76 -1.23 -19.23 -3.50
C LYS A 76 -2.17 -19.30 -4.73
N LYS A 77 -2.29 -18.21 -5.49
CA LYS A 77 -3.14 -18.19 -6.69
C LYS A 77 -2.67 -19.13 -7.78
N TYR A 78 -1.38 -19.22 -8.01
CA TYR A 78 -0.82 -20.15 -8.99
C TYR A 78 -1.12 -21.62 -8.62
N ASP A 79 -1.07 -21.97 -7.34
CA ASP A 79 -1.37 -23.31 -6.86
C ASP A 79 -2.87 -23.69 -7.06
N LEU A 80 -3.76 -22.70 -6.98
CA LEU A 80 -5.20 -22.89 -7.17
C LEU A 80 -5.62 -23.11 -8.63
N VAL A 81 -4.91 -22.55 -9.60
CA VAL A 81 -5.31 -22.62 -11.02
C VAL A 81 -5.42 -24.04 -11.53
N ASP A 82 -4.62 -24.99 -11.03
CA ASP A 82 -4.68 -26.39 -11.43
C ASP A 82 -5.96 -27.13 -10.97
N SER A 83 -6.68 -26.57 -10.00
CA SER A 83 -7.96 -27.11 -9.52
C SER A 83 -9.20 -26.59 -10.27
N ASN A 84 -9.01 -25.87 -11.39
CA ASN A 84 -10.08 -25.20 -12.15
C ASN A 84 -10.94 -24.29 -11.26
N PRO A 85 -10.33 -23.30 -10.59
CA PRO A 85 -10.97 -22.49 -9.58
C PRO A 85 -12.04 -21.58 -10.18
N THR A 86 -13.07 -21.28 -9.37
CA THR A 86 -13.98 -20.18 -9.69
C THR A 86 -13.28 -18.83 -9.57
N GLY A 87 -13.81 -17.80 -10.19
CA GLY A 87 -13.30 -16.42 -10.02
C GLY A 87 -13.23 -16.01 -8.55
N GLU A 88 -14.21 -16.42 -7.73
CA GLU A 88 -14.25 -16.18 -6.29
C GLU A 88 -13.08 -16.86 -5.54
N GLN A 89 -12.70 -18.08 -5.93
CA GLN A 89 -11.56 -18.76 -5.34
C GLN A 89 -10.21 -18.12 -5.72
N LEU A 90 -10.07 -17.61 -6.95
CA LEU A 90 -8.87 -16.92 -7.40
C LEU A 90 -8.71 -15.51 -6.79
N PHE A 91 -9.82 -14.87 -6.46
CA PHE A 91 -9.87 -13.52 -5.92
C PHE A 91 -10.40 -13.43 -4.50
N GLY A 92 -10.68 -14.57 -3.84
CA GLY A 92 -11.28 -14.65 -2.52
C GLY A 92 -10.47 -13.95 -1.44
N GLU A 93 -9.14 -13.96 -1.54
CA GLU A 93 -8.28 -13.03 -0.81
C GLU A 93 -7.90 -11.89 -1.77
N SER A 94 -8.74 -10.90 -1.90
CA SER A 94 -8.57 -9.80 -2.85
C SER A 94 -7.59 -8.74 -2.34
N PHE A 95 -7.20 -7.84 -3.21
CA PHE A 95 -6.46 -6.63 -2.83
C PHE A 95 -7.18 -5.83 -1.71
N ILE A 96 -8.51 -6.00 -1.60
CA ILE A 96 -9.32 -5.43 -0.52
C ILE A 96 -8.94 -6.02 0.84
N ASP A 97 -8.56 -7.29 0.91
CA ASP A 97 -8.11 -7.91 2.16
C ASP A 97 -6.75 -7.38 2.60
N LEU A 98 -5.86 -7.03 1.65
CA LEU A 98 -4.66 -6.26 1.95
C LEU A 98 -5.02 -4.93 2.61
N ILE A 99 -6.00 -4.21 2.05
CA ILE A 99 -6.45 -2.94 2.60
C ILE A 99 -6.99 -3.12 4.03
N ARG A 100 -7.89 -4.08 4.23
CA ARG A 100 -8.53 -4.31 5.54
C ARG A 100 -7.55 -4.80 6.60
N ASN A 101 -6.67 -5.72 6.25
CA ASN A 101 -5.86 -6.42 7.23
C ASN A 101 -4.48 -5.80 7.46
N VAL A 102 -3.96 -5.04 6.49
CA VAL A 102 -2.61 -4.45 6.56
C VAL A 102 -2.66 -2.93 6.57
N ILE A 103 -3.42 -2.32 5.63
CA ILE A 103 -3.38 -0.86 5.45
C ILE A 103 -4.23 -0.13 6.50
N LEU A 104 -5.49 -0.53 6.71
CA LEU A 104 -6.38 0.16 7.65
C LEU A 104 -5.88 0.17 9.09
N PRO A 105 -5.28 -0.91 9.64
CA PRO A 105 -4.67 -0.86 10.97
C PRO A 105 -3.52 0.15 11.09
N ARG A 106 -2.92 0.53 9.96
CA ARG A 106 -1.81 1.49 9.84
C ARG A 106 -2.17 2.67 8.95
N ARG A 107 -3.39 3.15 9.08
CA ARG A 107 -3.93 4.20 8.20
C ARG A 107 -3.08 5.46 8.18
N GLN A 108 -2.52 5.88 9.32
CA GLN A 108 -1.70 7.09 9.39
C GLN A 108 -0.39 6.95 8.59
N GLU A 109 0.28 5.81 8.71
CA GLU A 109 1.47 5.50 7.91
C GLU A 109 1.15 5.45 6.42
N PHE A 110 -0.02 4.91 6.06
CA PHE A 110 -0.48 4.87 4.68
C PHE A 110 -0.79 6.28 4.15
N ILE A 111 -1.50 7.12 4.90
CA ILE A 111 -1.75 8.52 4.54
C ILE A 111 -0.43 9.27 4.37
N LEU A 112 0.52 9.08 5.30
CA LEU A 112 1.85 9.66 5.23
C LEU A 112 2.57 9.27 3.92
N LEU A 113 2.57 7.98 3.59
CA LEU A 113 3.16 7.42 2.37
C LEU A 113 2.53 8.02 1.11
N MET A 114 1.21 8.15 1.09
CA MET A 114 0.45 8.55 -0.10
C MET A 114 0.44 10.06 -0.35
N THR A 115 0.45 10.87 0.72
CA THR A 115 0.18 12.32 0.60
C THR A 115 1.36 13.20 1.00
N CYS A 116 2.36 12.66 1.70
CA CYS A 116 3.44 13.42 2.31
C CYS A 116 4.85 13.00 1.85
N SER A 117 4.97 12.11 0.86
CA SER A 117 6.23 11.49 0.45
C SER A 117 7.03 12.27 -0.61
N ALA A 118 6.54 13.42 -1.10
CA ALA A 118 7.25 14.24 -2.07
C ALA A 118 8.68 14.56 -1.58
N GLY A 119 9.67 14.41 -2.46
CA GLY A 119 11.09 14.56 -2.14
C GLY A 119 11.73 13.36 -1.43
N THR A 120 11.03 12.23 -1.27
CA THR A 120 11.58 10.98 -0.77
C THR A 120 11.66 9.92 -1.87
N LYS A 121 12.31 8.78 -1.61
CA LYS A 121 12.28 7.62 -2.51
C LYS A 121 10.87 7.02 -2.71
N TYR A 122 9.88 7.44 -1.95
CA TYR A 122 8.50 6.95 -2.01
C TYR A 122 7.56 7.90 -2.78
N GLU A 123 8.05 9.00 -3.33
CA GLU A 123 7.18 9.99 -4.02
C GLU A 123 6.37 9.40 -5.18
N ASN A 124 6.91 8.36 -5.83
CA ASN A 124 6.26 7.67 -6.95
C ASN A 124 5.62 6.32 -6.53
N PHE A 125 5.33 6.13 -5.24
CA PHE A 125 4.88 4.85 -4.69
C PHE A 125 3.72 4.20 -5.46
N ILE A 126 2.69 4.97 -5.83
CA ILE A 126 1.55 4.45 -6.62
C ILE A 126 1.98 3.97 -8.00
N HIS A 127 2.82 4.74 -8.66
CA HIS A 127 3.31 4.38 -9.99
C HIS A 127 4.15 3.10 -9.94
N ASP A 128 5.03 2.99 -8.97
CA ASP A 128 5.87 1.82 -8.76
C ASP A 128 5.03 0.58 -8.43
N LEU A 129 4.04 0.73 -7.54
CA LEU A 129 3.10 -0.33 -7.20
C LEU A 129 2.27 -0.76 -8.42
N THR A 130 1.83 0.18 -9.26
CA THR A 130 1.11 -0.11 -10.49
C THR A 130 1.98 -0.93 -11.45
N ASN A 131 3.23 -0.55 -11.64
CA ASN A 131 4.17 -1.26 -12.52
C ASN A 131 4.48 -2.68 -12.01
N GLU A 132 4.67 -2.85 -10.70
CA GLU A 132 4.86 -4.17 -10.08
C GLU A 132 3.63 -5.06 -10.30
N ASN A 133 2.43 -4.55 -10.01
CA ASN A 133 1.18 -5.29 -10.22
C ASN A 133 0.91 -5.61 -11.69
N GLN A 134 1.23 -4.69 -12.61
CA GLN A 134 1.10 -4.91 -14.04
C GLN A 134 1.93 -6.11 -14.51
N LYS A 135 3.18 -6.17 -14.08
CA LYS A 135 4.08 -7.28 -14.42
C LYS A 135 3.54 -8.62 -13.92
N GLU A 136 3.11 -8.66 -12.66
CA GLU A 136 2.53 -9.87 -12.08
C GLU A 136 1.25 -10.29 -12.81
N PHE A 137 0.39 -9.34 -13.18
CA PHE A 137 -0.85 -9.61 -13.89
C PHE A 137 -0.58 -10.15 -15.30
N LEU A 138 0.38 -9.59 -16.04
CA LEU A 138 0.79 -10.09 -17.35
C LEU A 138 1.33 -11.51 -17.26
N ASP A 139 2.11 -11.83 -16.24
CA ASP A 139 2.63 -13.19 -16.04
C ASP A 139 1.50 -14.17 -15.70
N ALA A 140 0.50 -13.74 -14.91
CA ALA A 140 -0.70 -14.50 -14.64
C ALA A 140 -1.52 -14.76 -15.93
N LEU A 141 -1.69 -13.77 -16.80
CA LEU A 141 -2.38 -13.94 -18.09
C LEU A 141 -1.65 -14.95 -18.99
N LYS A 142 -0.31 -14.88 -19.07
CA LYS A 142 0.50 -15.85 -19.82
C LYS A 142 0.32 -17.27 -19.27
N PHE A 143 0.30 -17.40 -17.96
CA PHE A 143 0.10 -18.69 -17.27
C PHE A 143 -1.29 -19.27 -17.57
N LEU A 144 -2.36 -18.49 -17.40
CA LEU A 144 -3.73 -18.90 -17.70
C LEU A 144 -3.88 -19.30 -19.17
N LYS A 145 -3.29 -18.57 -20.09
CA LYS A 145 -3.30 -18.91 -21.52
C LYS A 145 -2.64 -20.26 -21.78
N LYS A 146 -1.53 -20.59 -21.10
CA LYS A 146 -0.87 -21.91 -21.20
C LYS A 146 -1.75 -23.03 -20.65
N LYS A 147 -2.62 -22.75 -19.69
CA LYS A 147 -3.59 -23.69 -19.11
C LYS A 147 -4.87 -23.83 -19.94
N GLY A 148 -5.00 -23.12 -21.07
CA GLY A 148 -6.14 -23.24 -21.98
C GLY A 148 -7.29 -22.26 -21.74
N TYR A 149 -7.14 -21.33 -20.81
CA TYR A 149 -8.14 -20.27 -20.59
C TYR A 149 -8.20 -19.30 -21.78
N LYS A 150 -9.40 -18.80 -22.09
CA LYS A 150 -9.64 -17.84 -23.19
C LYS A 150 -9.30 -16.43 -22.76
N VAL A 151 -8.01 -16.21 -22.43
CA VAL A 151 -7.50 -14.91 -22.02
C VAL A 151 -7.71 -13.87 -23.13
N LYS A 152 -8.30 -12.74 -22.76
CA LYS A 152 -8.49 -11.60 -23.67
C LYS A 152 -7.15 -10.92 -23.97
N THR A 153 -6.94 -10.52 -25.20
CA THR A 153 -5.76 -9.71 -25.56
C THR A 153 -5.96 -8.30 -25.04
N VAL A 154 -5.05 -7.85 -24.20
CA VAL A 154 -4.99 -6.48 -23.65
C VAL A 154 -3.55 -6.01 -23.85
N SER A 155 -3.35 -4.77 -24.30
CA SER A 155 -2.01 -4.19 -24.40
C SER A 155 -1.46 -3.86 -23.01
N GLU A 156 -0.14 -3.69 -22.92
CA GLU A 156 0.49 -3.28 -21.66
C GLU A 156 -0.02 -1.91 -21.18
N GLU A 157 -0.26 -0.99 -22.12
CA GLU A 157 -0.80 0.34 -21.84
C GLU A 157 -2.24 0.29 -21.31
N GLU A 158 -3.10 -0.48 -21.98
CA GLU A 158 -4.50 -0.68 -21.52
C GLU A 158 -4.55 -1.28 -20.12
N LEU A 159 -3.70 -2.28 -19.86
CA LEU A 159 -3.61 -2.91 -18.55
C LEU A 159 -3.09 -1.93 -17.49
N HIS A 160 -2.08 -1.11 -17.83
CA HIS A 160 -1.56 -0.08 -16.93
C HIS A 160 -2.66 0.90 -16.49
N PHE A 161 -3.46 1.42 -17.44
CA PHE A 161 -4.55 2.33 -17.12
C PHE A 161 -5.63 1.68 -16.25
N LEU A 162 -6.00 0.43 -16.53
CA LEU A 162 -6.98 -0.30 -15.74
C LEU A 162 -6.51 -0.55 -14.30
N LEU A 163 -5.24 -0.97 -14.14
CA LEU A 163 -4.64 -1.19 -12.82
C LEU A 163 -4.48 0.12 -12.04
N SER A 164 -4.02 1.18 -12.70
CA SER A 164 -3.89 2.51 -12.08
C SER A 164 -5.25 3.03 -11.60
N ALA A 165 -6.29 2.90 -12.41
CA ALA A 165 -7.65 3.29 -12.03
C ALA A 165 -8.17 2.46 -10.84
N TYR A 166 -7.94 1.15 -10.85
CA TYR A 166 -8.35 0.25 -9.77
C TYR A 166 -7.64 0.58 -8.45
N LEU A 167 -6.31 0.71 -8.47
CA LEU A 167 -5.52 1.03 -7.27
C LEU A 167 -5.90 2.40 -6.70
N THR A 168 -6.05 3.41 -7.57
CA THR A 168 -6.48 4.75 -7.15
C THR A 168 -7.87 4.68 -6.50
N ALA A 169 -8.83 4.01 -7.13
CA ALA A 169 -10.17 3.86 -6.56
C ALA A 169 -10.14 3.16 -5.18
N CYS A 170 -9.32 2.12 -5.02
CA CYS A 170 -9.18 1.41 -3.75
C CYS A 170 -8.55 2.26 -2.63
N PHE A 171 -7.60 3.13 -2.96
CA PHE A 171 -6.85 3.91 -1.97
C PHE A 171 -7.52 5.23 -1.61
N GLU A 172 -8.26 5.83 -2.53
CA GLU A 172 -8.93 7.11 -2.35
C GLU A 172 -9.78 7.20 -1.07
N PRO A 173 -10.61 6.19 -0.73
CA PRO A 173 -11.41 6.24 0.50
C PRO A 173 -10.57 6.22 1.79
N ILE A 174 -9.32 5.75 1.73
CA ILE A 174 -8.45 5.62 2.89
C ILE A 174 -7.79 6.95 3.23
N ILE A 175 -7.39 7.70 2.20
CA ILE A 175 -6.74 9.01 2.37
C ILE A 175 -7.73 10.13 2.70
N HIS A 176 -9.01 9.95 2.36
CA HIS A 176 -10.08 10.85 2.79
C HIS A 176 -10.59 10.51 4.21
N ASP A 177 -11.27 11.45 4.86
CA ASP A 177 -11.74 11.31 6.24
C ASP A 177 -13.05 10.49 6.33
N TYR A 178 -13.07 9.31 5.69
CA TYR A 178 -14.15 8.34 5.81
C TYR A 178 -13.94 7.44 7.03
N ASN A 179 -15.07 7.07 7.70
CA ASN A 179 -15.03 6.04 8.74
C ASN A 179 -14.95 4.62 8.13
N GLU A 180 -14.59 3.63 8.95
CA GLU A 180 -14.39 2.25 8.50
C GLU A 180 -15.60 1.65 7.76
N LYS A 181 -16.83 1.92 8.23
CA LYS A 181 -18.06 1.44 7.57
C LYS A 181 -18.23 2.03 6.16
N GLN A 182 -17.88 3.31 5.98
CA GLN A 182 -17.92 3.97 4.68
C GLN A 182 -16.85 3.40 3.76
N ILE A 183 -15.64 3.17 4.28
CA ILE A 183 -14.54 2.55 3.54
C ILE A 183 -14.97 1.15 3.08
N ASP A 184 -15.47 0.30 3.97
CA ASP A 184 -15.94 -1.04 3.63
C ASP A 184 -17.03 -1.05 2.55
N LYS A 185 -18.02 -0.17 2.68
CA LYS A 185 -19.07 -0.03 1.67
C LYS A 185 -18.49 0.37 0.31
N TYR A 186 -17.53 1.27 0.30
CA TYR A 186 -16.89 1.77 -0.91
C TYR A 186 -16.02 0.69 -1.58
N LEU A 187 -15.25 -0.04 -0.80
CA LEU A 187 -14.42 -1.14 -1.28
C LEU A 187 -15.26 -2.28 -1.88
N ASN A 188 -16.39 -2.61 -1.27
CA ASN A 188 -17.31 -3.59 -1.81
C ASN A 188 -17.87 -3.14 -3.18
N LEU A 189 -18.26 -1.88 -3.32
CA LEU A 189 -18.73 -1.33 -4.59
C LEU A 189 -17.64 -1.36 -5.68
N ILE A 190 -16.40 -1.04 -5.32
CA ILE A 190 -15.25 -1.12 -6.24
C ILE A 190 -15.04 -2.57 -6.69
N GLN A 191 -15.13 -3.53 -5.77
CA GLN A 191 -15.02 -4.95 -6.08
C GLN A 191 -16.13 -5.40 -7.04
N GLU A 192 -17.38 -5.08 -6.76
CA GLU A 192 -18.52 -5.38 -7.62
C GLU A 192 -18.36 -4.81 -9.04
N PHE A 193 -17.77 -3.63 -9.16
CA PHE A 193 -17.55 -2.96 -10.44
C PHE A 193 -16.38 -3.56 -11.23
N PHE A 194 -15.22 -3.75 -10.60
CA PHE A 194 -13.98 -4.17 -11.29
C PHE A 194 -13.88 -5.68 -11.50
N MET A 195 -14.38 -6.49 -10.56
CA MET A 195 -14.19 -7.94 -10.58
C MET A 195 -14.72 -8.61 -11.85
N PRO A 196 -15.93 -8.32 -12.34
CA PRO A 196 -16.42 -8.92 -13.59
C PRO A 196 -15.52 -8.61 -14.79
N GLY A 197 -14.95 -7.39 -14.83
CA GLY A 197 -14.02 -6.98 -15.87
C GLY A 197 -12.70 -7.79 -15.84
N TRP A 198 -12.13 -7.97 -14.64
CA TRP A 198 -10.92 -8.76 -14.46
C TRP A 198 -11.13 -10.22 -14.85
N LEU A 199 -12.22 -10.86 -14.40
CA LEU A 199 -12.57 -12.22 -14.76
C LEU A 199 -12.70 -12.40 -16.27
N ARG A 200 -13.36 -11.46 -16.94
CA ARG A 200 -13.51 -11.47 -18.39
C ARG A 200 -12.17 -11.35 -19.13
N ILE A 201 -11.24 -10.52 -18.63
CA ILE A 201 -9.89 -10.40 -19.20
C ILE A 201 -9.13 -11.71 -19.05
N MET A 202 -9.27 -12.38 -17.92
CA MET A 202 -8.60 -13.64 -17.61
C MET A 202 -9.24 -14.85 -18.32
N GLY A 203 -10.45 -14.71 -18.88
CA GLY A 203 -11.19 -15.83 -19.50
C GLY A 203 -11.75 -16.81 -18.48
N ILE A 204 -12.11 -16.29 -17.30
CA ILE A 204 -12.71 -17.03 -16.17
C ILE A 204 -14.15 -16.50 -16.05
N GLU A 205 -15.10 -17.10 -16.75
CA GLU A 205 -16.54 -16.78 -16.72
C GLU A 205 -17.33 -17.90 -16.03
#